data_95f8f5f990a60f1c62b0592c20621c60
#
_entry.id   95f8f5f990a60f1c62b0592c20621c60
#
_cell.length_a   1.000
_cell.length_b   1.000
_cell.length_c   1.000
_cell.angle_alpha   90.00
_cell.angle_beta   90.00
_cell.angle_gamma   90.00
#
_symmetry.space_group_name_H-M   'P 1'
#
loop_
_entity.id
_entity.type
_entity.pdbx_description
1 polymer ?
#
loop_
_entity_poly.entity_id
_entity_poly.type
_entity_poly.pdbx_seq_one_letter_code
_entity_poly.pdbx_strand_id
1 'polypeptide(L)'
;MPQLRKTLGDIHSATCLQLMRLIETQSRETLARWAIGYARERYLPVCRDACPGLDSLSVDCLSCARQGLPARRCKEQIRAAAALARACPGPAEQAAARAVAVACAVLQTPSNALGFLFYGAAAVAYAEGGLNRSRTEYDAMAAEELRRAYDSLCACAVSQETNPAGIRWNC
;
A
#
# COMPACT_ATOMS: atom_id res chain seq x y z
N MET A 1 -20.01 3.06 -20.00
CA MET A 1 -19.07 2.24 -19.19
C MET A 1 -19.08 2.75 -17.77
N PRO A 2 -19.27 1.90 -16.77
CA PRO A 2 -19.12 2.36 -15.40
C PRO A 2 -17.67 2.80 -15.17
N GLN A 3 -17.51 3.94 -14.53
CA GLN A 3 -16.20 4.47 -14.21
C GLN A 3 -15.54 3.57 -13.15
N LEU A 4 -14.32 3.10 -13.43
CA LEU A 4 -13.55 2.30 -12.48
C LEU A 4 -13.18 3.13 -11.24
N ARG A 5 -13.36 2.55 -10.07
CA ARG A 5 -12.96 3.18 -8.80
C ARG A 5 -11.44 3.18 -8.68
N LYS A 6 -10.89 4.27 -8.16
CA LYS A 6 -9.44 4.39 -7.92
C LYS A 6 -8.95 3.49 -6.79
N THR A 7 -9.85 3.21 -5.85
CA THR A 7 -9.58 2.36 -4.69
C THR A 7 -10.70 1.36 -4.52
N LEU A 8 -10.40 0.20 -3.96
CA LEU A 8 -11.36 -0.82 -3.58
C LEU A 8 -11.13 -1.21 -2.12
N GLY A 9 -12.16 -1.72 -1.49
CA GLY A 9 -12.12 -2.20 -0.11
C GLY A 9 -13.15 -1.48 0.77
N ASP A 10 -13.64 -2.19 1.77
CA ASP A 10 -14.58 -1.68 2.75
C ASP A 10 -13.85 -1.42 4.07
N ILE A 11 -13.71 -0.15 4.42
CA ILE A 11 -13.03 0.28 5.65
C ILE A 11 -13.77 -0.21 6.92
N HIS A 12 -15.06 -0.51 6.82
CA HIS A 12 -15.86 -1.01 7.93
C HIS A 12 -15.89 -2.54 8.00
N SER A 13 -15.21 -3.24 7.10
CA SER A 13 -15.13 -4.70 7.12
C SER A 13 -14.37 -5.19 8.37
N ALA A 14 -14.64 -6.42 8.78
CA ALA A 14 -13.93 -7.06 9.89
C ALA A 14 -12.41 -7.11 9.63
N THR A 15 -12.00 -7.42 8.40
CA THR A 15 -10.58 -7.46 8.02
C THR A 15 -9.91 -6.09 8.15
N CYS A 16 -10.55 -5.02 7.69
CA CYS A 16 -10.02 -3.67 7.84
C CYS A 16 -9.89 -3.27 9.31
N LEU A 17 -10.88 -3.60 10.14
CA LEU A 17 -10.81 -3.31 11.58
C LEU A 17 -9.65 -4.08 12.24
N GLN A 18 -9.43 -5.33 11.85
CA GLN A 18 -8.30 -6.13 12.33
C GLN A 18 -6.97 -5.54 11.89
N LEU A 19 -6.87 -5.09 10.62
CA LEU A 19 -5.70 -4.40 10.10
C LEU A 19 -5.40 -3.13 10.90
N MET A 20 -6.41 -2.29 11.12
CA MET A 20 -6.26 -1.04 11.88
C MET A 20 -5.73 -1.31 13.29
N ARG A 21 -6.30 -2.29 13.98
CA ARG A 21 -5.86 -2.67 15.35
C ARG A 21 -4.43 -3.18 15.38
N LEU A 22 -4.06 -4.01 14.41
CA LEU A 22 -2.69 -4.54 14.33
C LEU A 22 -1.70 -3.43 13.98
N ILE A 23 -2.02 -2.58 13.02
CA ILE A 23 -1.20 -1.45 12.61
C ILE A 23 -0.92 -0.51 13.80
N GLU A 24 -1.93 -0.23 14.62
CA GLU A 24 -1.81 0.64 15.81
C GLU A 24 -0.77 0.12 16.82
N THR A 25 -0.50 -1.17 16.84
CA THR A 25 0.45 -1.79 17.77
C THR A 25 1.89 -1.76 17.29
N GLN A 26 2.14 -1.40 16.02
CA GLN A 26 3.45 -1.53 15.41
C GLN A 26 4.19 -0.19 15.33
N SER A 27 5.54 -0.26 15.30
CA SER A 27 6.36 0.92 15.10
C SER A 27 6.28 1.41 13.66
N ARG A 28 6.62 2.69 13.47
CA ARG A 28 6.70 3.32 12.14
C ARG A 28 7.63 2.53 11.21
N GLU A 29 8.78 2.10 11.73
CA GLU A 29 9.78 1.35 10.97
C GLU A 29 9.27 0.00 10.53
N THR A 30 8.61 -0.74 11.42
CA THR A 30 7.98 -2.02 11.09
C THR A 30 6.91 -1.85 10.03
N LEU A 31 6.05 -0.84 10.18
CA LEU A 31 4.99 -0.56 9.20
C LEU A 31 5.55 -0.17 7.84
N ALA A 32 6.58 0.68 7.81
CA ALA A 32 7.20 1.09 6.56
C ALA A 32 7.87 -0.08 5.83
N ARG A 33 8.64 -0.90 6.55
CA ARG A 33 9.28 -2.09 5.97
C ARG A 33 8.25 -3.06 5.41
N TRP A 34 7.20 -3.33 6.18
CA TRP A 34 6.14 -4.22 5.71
C TRP A 34 5.41 -3.64 4.50
N ALA A 35 4.94 -2.40 4.58
CA ALA A 35 4.14 -1.79 3.52
C ALA A 35 4.93 -1.70 2.21
N ILE A 36 6.16 -1.21 2.25
CA ILE A 36 6.99 -1.08 1.05
C ILE A 36 7.34 -2.46 0.50
N GLY A 37 7.76 -3.39 1.37
CA GLY A 37 8.07 -4.76 0.95
C GLY A 37 6.89 -5.46 0.30
N TYR A 38 5.71 -5.38 0.92
CA TYR A 38 4.49 -5.96 0.39
C TYR A 38 4.08 -5.34 -0.95
N ALA A 39 4.12 -4.02 -1.04
CA ALA A 39 3.77 -3.31 -2.28
C ALA A 39 4.76 -3.65 -3.42
N ARG A 40 6.05 -3.78 -3.13
CA ARG A 40 7.05 -4.16 -4.11
C ARG A 40 6.84 -5.60 -4.61
N GLU A 41 6.49 -6.51 -3.73
CA GLU A 41 6.25 -7.90 -4.09
C GLU A 41 4.93 -8.07 -4.85
N ARG A 42 3.87 -7.44 -4.38
CA ARG A 42 2.50 -7.70 -4.84
C ARG A 42 2.01 -6.73 -5.93
N TYR A 43 2.35 -5.45 -5.84
CA TYR A 43 1.80 -4.39 -6.70
C TYR A 43 2.77 -3.87 -7.75
N LEU A 44 4.05 -3.76 -7.42
CA LEU A 44 5.05 -3.27 -8.35
C LEU A 44 5.08 -4.04 -9.68
N PRO A 45 4.94 -5.40 -9.70
CA PRO A 45 4.91 -6.13 -10.96
C PRO A 45 3.81 -5.68 -11.93
N VAL A 46 2.68 -5.19 -11.42
CA VAL A 46 1.57 -4.70 -12.26
C VAL A 46 1.95 -3.42 -13.02
N CYS A 47 2.75 -2.55 -12.42
CA CYS A 47 3.07 -1.23 -13.00
C CYS A 47 4.51 -1.06 -13.43
N ARG A 48 5.38 -2.05 -13.27
CA ARG A 48 6.82 -1.91 -13.48
C ARG A 48 7.17 -1.35 -14.85
N ASP A 49 6.57 -1.87 -15.90
CA ASP A 49 6.85 -1.44 -17.27
C ASP A 49 6.20 -0.10 -17.62
N ALA A 50 5.02 0.16 -17.07
CA ALA A 50 4.28 1.41 -17.31
C ALA A 50 4.81 2.59 -16.48
N CYS A 51 5.56 2.32 -15.42
CA CYS A 51 6.04 3.34 -14.49
C CYS A 51 7.54 3.15 -14.19
N PRO A 52 8.41 3.38 -15.19
CA PRO A 52 9.87 3.27 -15.00
C PRO A 52 10.35 4.22 -13.91
N GLY A 53 11.29 3.77 -13.10
CA GLY A 53 11.86 4.55 -12.02
C GLY A 53 11.20 4.32 -10.65
N LEU A 54 9.97 3.83 -10.61
CA LEU A 54 9.28 3.57 -9.35
C LEU A 54 9.96 2.44 -8.56
N ASP A 55 10.48 1.44 -9.24
CA ASP A 55 11.24 0.34 -8.62
C ASP A 55 12.43 0.91 -7.82
N SER A 56 13.29 1.69 -8.45
CA SER A 56 14.46 2.30 -7.82
C SER A 56 14.09 3.19 -6.62
N LEU A 57 13.07 4.05 -6.78
CA LEU A 57 12.60 4.93 -5.71
C LEU A 57 12.09 4.14 -4.51
N SER A 58 11.38 3.04 -4.75
CA SER A 58 10.87 2.20 -3.66
C SER A 58 11.98 1.42 -2.96
N VAL A 59 13.04 1.05 -3.67
CA VAL A 59 14.25 0.45 -3.05
C VAL A 59 14.89 1.46 -2.10
N ASP A 60 15.04 2.71 -2.51
CA ASP A 60 15.62 3.76 -1.67
C ASP A 60 14.79 3.97 -0.40
N CYS A 61 13.47 4.04 -0.53
CA CYS A 61 12.56 4.16 0.62
C CYS A 61 12.64 2.95 1.55
N LEU A 62 12.71 1.74 0.99
CA LEU A 62 12.85 0.51 1.78
C LEU A 62 14.18 0.47 2.53
N SER A 63 15.25 0.90 1.89
CA SER A 63 16.57 1.01 2.50
C SER A 63 16.54 1.99 3.68
N CYS A 64 15.89 3.14 3.50
CA CYS A 64 15.70 4.13 4.54
C CYS A 64 14.97 3.53 5.76
N ALA A 65 13.89 2.79 5.53
CA ALA A 65 13.12 2.12 6.58
C ALA A 65 13.96 1.05 7.30
N ARG A 66 14.72 0.25 6.56
CA ARG A 66 15.56 -0.80 7.12
C ARG A 66 16.69 -0.28 7.99
N GLN A 67 17.21 0.90 7.66
CA GLN A 67 18.28 1.55 8.42
C GLN A 67 17.73 2.39 9.59
N GLY A 68 16.42 2.46 9.76
CA GLY A 68 15.81 3.26 10.81
C GLY A 68 16.05 4.77 10.63
N LEU A 69 16.24 5.23 9.39
CA LEU A 69 16.48 6.63 9.10
C LEU A 69 15.18 7.45 9.18
N PRO A 70 15.26 8.73 9.57
CA PRO A 70 14.06 9.57 9.59
C PRO A 70 13.55 9.84 8.18
N ALA A 71 12.23 10.02 8.04
CA ALA A 71 11.56 10.22 6.75
C ALA A 71 12.15 11.35 5.90
N ARG A 72 12.68 12.40 6.54
CA ARG A 72 13.31 13.51 5.80
C ARG A 72 14.47 13.08 4.90
N ARG A 73 15.10 11.92 5.18
CA ARG A 73 16.23 11.39 4.40
C ARG A 73 15.80 10.84 3.05
N CYS A 74 14.53 10.50 2.88
CA CYS A 74 13.99 10.03 1.60
C CYS A 74 12.78 10.83 1.11
N LYS A 75 12.67 12.08 1.58
CA LYS A 75 11.57 12.98 1.22
C LYS A 75 11.45 13.20 -0.30
N GLU A 76 12.58 13.35 -0.97
CA GLU A 76 12.61 13.54 -2.43
C GLU A 76 12.12 12.29 -3.16
N GLN A 77 12.54 11.10 -2.70
CA GLN A 77 12.11 9.83 -3.27
C GLN A 77 10.60 9.62 -3.09
N ILE A 78 10.07 9.94 -1.93
CA ILE A 78 8.63 9.84 -1.65
C ILE A 78 7.84 10.76 -2.59
N ARG A 79 8.29 12.01 -2.77
CA ARG A 79 7.65 12.96 -3.69
C ARG A 79 7.72 12.50 -5.15
N ALA A 80 8.88 12.02 -5.57
CA ALA A 80 9.10 11.52 -6.92
C ALA A 80 8.22 10.31 -7.21
N ALA A 81 8.09 9.38 -6.26
CA ALA A 81 7.21 8.22 -6.39
C ALA A 81 5.74 8.64 -6.56
N ALA A 82 5.27 9.59 -5.78
CA ALA A 82 3.92 10.12 -5.89
C ALA A 82 3.67 10.78 -7.26
N ALA A 83 4.64 11.53 -7.78
CA ALA A 83 4.55 12.18 -9.09
C ALA A 83 4.49 11.15 -10.22
N LEU A 84 5.35 10.13 -10.19
CA LEU A 84 5.34 9.03 -11.16
C LEU A 84 4.00 8.29 -11.16
N ALA A 85 3.47 8.00 -9.97
CA ALA A 85 2.20 7.29 -9.84
C ALA A 85 1.04 8.07 -10.46
N ARG A 86 1.00 9.40 -10.27
CA ARG A 86 -0.04 10.24 -10.88
C ARG A 86 0.01 10.26 -12.40
N ALA A 87 1.20 10.16 -12.96
CA ALA A 87 1.43 10.18 -14.41
C ALA A 87 1.31 8.80 -15.07
N CYS A 88 1.22 7.72 -14.29
CA CYS A 88 1.18 6.37 -14.81
C CYS A 88 -0.12 6.12 -15.60
N PRO A 89 -0.03 5.66 -16.86
CA PRO A 89 -1.22 5.37 -17.66
C PRO A 89 -1.82 4.02 -17.30
N GLY A 90 -3.10 3.85 -17.58
CA GLY A 90 -3.82 2.60 -17.37
C GLY A 90 -4.42 2.47 -15.98
N PRO A 91 -5.63 1.88 -15.86
CA PRO A 91 -6.34 1.79 -14.58
C PRO A 91 -5.62 0.90 -13.55
N ALA A 92 -5.22 -0.30 -13.95
CA ALA A 92 -4.53 -1.25 -13.07
C ALA A 92 -3.13 -0.75 -12.71
N GLU A 93 -2.39 -0.29 -13.70
CA GLU A 93 -1.01 0.20 -13.55
C GLU A 93 -0.96 1.46 -12.68
N GLN A 94 -1.89 2.39 -12.87
CA GLN A 94 -1.95 3.59 -12.03
C GLN A 94 -2.30 3.25 -10.58
N ALA A 95 -3.26 2.35 -10.37
CA ALA A 95 -3.61 1.89 -9.02
C ALA A 95 -2.40 1.22 -8.34
N ALA A 96 -1.68 0.37 -9.05
CA ALA A 96 -0.48 -0.29 -8.55
C ALA A 96 0.62 0.72 -8.21
N ALA A 97 0.88 1.68 -9.11
CA ALA A 97 1.88 2.72 -8.88
C ALA A 97 1.52 3.58 -7.66
N ARG A 98 0.25 3.94 -7.50
CA ARG A 98 -0.23 4.67 -6.31
C ARG A 98 -0.07 3.86 -5.03
N ALA A 99 -0.34 2.55 -5.08
CA ALA A 99 -0.12 1.67 -3.93
C ALA A 99 1.35 1.68 -3.49
N VAL A 100 2.28 1.54 -4.43
CA VAL A 100 3.72 1.59 -4.13
C VAL A 100 4.13 2.96 -3.58
N ALA A 101 3.67 4.05 -4.20
CA ALA A 101 4.00 5.40 -3.75
C ALA A 101 3.45 5.71 -2.34
N VAL A 102 2.22 5.29 -2.05
CA VAL A 102 1.60 5.47 -0.72
C VAL A 102 2.31 4.59 0.32
N ALA A 103 2.74 3.39 -0.04
CA ALA A 103 3.55 2.55 0.84
C ALA A 103 4.88 3.23 1.21
N CYS A 104 5.54 3.87 0.25
CA CYS A 104 6.75 4.68 0.53
C CYS A 104 6.46 5.82 1.51
N ALA A 105 5.29 6.43 1.42
CA ALA A 105 4.89 7.54 2.28
C ALA A 105 4.53 7.11 3.72
N VAL A 106 4.49 5.82 4.04
CA VAL A 106 4.32 5.34 5.42
C VAL A 106 5.43 5.87 6.34
N LEU A 107 6.62 6.09 5.81
CA LEU A 107 7.72 6.70 6.55
C LEU A 107 7.36 8.09 7.12
N GLN A 108 6.54 8.86 6.39
CA GLN A 108 6.09 10.18 6.83
C GLN A 108 4.76 10.11 7.60
N THR A 109 3.83 9.30 7.11
CA THR A 109 2.45 9.22 7.61
C THR A 109 2.07 7.76 7.83
N PRO A 110 2.21 7.24 9.06
CA PRO A 110 1.99 5.82 9.35
C PRO A 110 0.60 5.29 9.00
N SER A 111 -0.44 6.14 8.98
CA SER A 111 -1.80 5.73 8.58
C SER A 111 -1.86 5.25 7.12
N ASN A 112 -0.88 5.60 6.28
CA ASN A 112 -0.74 5.07 4.94
C ASN A 112 -0.47 3.56 4.91
N ALA A 113 -0.13 2.96 6.06
CA ALA A 113 -0.03 1.51 6.20
C ALA A 113 -1.37 0.78 5.97
N LEU A 114 -2.49 1.48 6.08
CA LEU A 114 -3.78 0.99 5.63
C LEU A 114 -4.11 1.50 4.22
N GLY A 115 -3.92 2.79 3.98
CA GLY A 115 -4.34 3.47 2.76
C GLY A 115 -3.75 2.87 1.47
N PHE A 116 -2.50 2.43 1.49
CA PHE A 116 -1.89 1.85 0.29
C PHE A 116 -2.59 0.56 -0.17
N LEU A 117 -3.23 -0.15 0.75
CA LEU A 117 -3.92 -1.41 0.46
C LEU A 117 -5.18 -1.20 -0.40
N PHE A 118 -5.86 -0.07 -0.25
CA PHE A 118 -7.05 0.21 -1.06
C PHE A 118 -6.69 0.45 -2.54
N TYR A 119 -5.57 1.10 -2.80
CA TYR A 119 -5.02 1.20 -4.16
C TYR A 119 -4.53 -0.16 -4.66
N GLY A 120 -3.85 -0.91 -3.81
CA GLY A 120 -3.37 -2.25 -4.13
C GLY A 120 -4.49 -3.22 -4.44
N ALA A 121 -5.58 -3.18 -3.67
CA ALA A 121 -6.76 -4.00 -3.92
C ALA A 121 -7.36 -3.70 -5.30
N ALA A 122 -7.44 -2.43 -5.69
CA ALA A 122 -7.89 -2.04 -7.02
C ALA A 122 -6.93 -2.55 -8.11
N ALA A 123 -5.63 -2.39 -7.90
CA ALA A 123 -4.61 -2.86 -8.84
C ALA A 123 -4.73 -4.35 -9.13
N VAL A 124 -4.81 -5.16 -8.10
CA VAL A 124 -4.93 -6.62 -8.21
C VAL A 124 -6.25 -7.01 -8.88
N ALA A 125 -7.35 -6.41 -8.46
CA ALA A 125 -8.66 -6.70 -9.02
C ALA A 125 -8.72 -6.41 -10.52
N TYR A 126 -8.16 -5.27 -10.95
CA TYR A 126 -8.15 -4.91 -12.37
C TYR A 126 -7.13 -5.68 -13.19
N ALA A 127 -5.97 -6.01 -12.63
CA ALA A 127 -4.95 -6.79 -13.32
C ALA A 127 -5.38 -8.25 -13.49
N GLU A 128 -5.93 -8.87 -12.46
CA GLU A 128 -6.33 -10.29 -12.48
C GLU A 128 -7.72 -10.51 -13.05
N GLY A 129 -8.66 -9.61 -12.73
CA GLY A 129 -10.07 -9.75 -13.15
C GLY A 129 -10.40 -9.07 -14.47
N GLY A 130 -9.55 -8.19 -14.96
CA GLY A 130 -9.86 -7.33 -16.11
C GLY A 130 -10.76 -6.15 -15.73
N LEU A 131 -11.13 -5.35 -16.72
CA LEU A 131 -11.79 -4.05 -16.50
C LEU A 131 -13.33 -4.11 -16.63
N ASN A 132 -13.89 -5.29 -16.84
CA ASN A 132 -15.32 -5.47 -17.16
C ASN A 132 -16.07 -6.35 -16.15
N ARG A 133 -15.61 -6.37 -14.90
CA ARG A 133 -16.29 -7.12 -13.83
C ARG A 133 -17.36 -6.27 -13.16
N SER A 134 -18.31 -6.94 -12.52
CA SER A 134 -19.32 -6.26 -11.71
C SER A 134 -18.70 -5.66 -10.44
N ARG A 135 -19.41 -4.72 -9.83
CA ARG A 135 -19.02 -4.13 -8.57
C ARG A 135 -18.85 -5.20 -7.49
N THR A 136 -19.78 -6.14 -7.41
CA THR A 136 -19.74 -7.23 -6.43
C THR A 136 -18.51 -8.12 -6.62
N GLU A 137 -18.15 -8.44 -7.86
CA GLU A 137 -16.93 -9.21 -8.14
C GLU A 137 -15.68 -8.47 -7.70
N TYR A 138 -15.57 -7.18 -8.00
CA TYR A 138 -14.42 -6.37 -7.56
C TYR A 138 -14.36 -6.26 -6.05
N ASP A 139 -15.48 -6.09 -5.38
CA ASP A 139 -15.53 -6.00 -3.91
C ASP A 139 -15.07 -7.31 -3.27
N ALA A 140 -15.43 -8.47 -3.85
CA ALA A 140 -14.96 -9.77 -3.38
C ALA A 140 -13.44 -9.94 -3.57
N MET A 141 -12.92 -9.54 -4.73
CA MET A 141 -11.48 -9.59 -5.01
C MET A 141 -10.70 -8.69 -4.06
N ALA A 142 -11.23 -7.50 -3.77
CA ALA A 142 -10.62 -6.57 -2.82
C ALA A 142 -10.61 -7.14 -1.40
N ALA A 143 -11.69 -7.78 -0.97
CA ALA A 143 -11.77 -8.41 0.35
C ALA A 143 -10.70 -9.50 0.52
N GLU A 144 -10.48 -10.30 -0.52
CA GLU A 144 -9.44 -11.34 -0.51
C GLU A 144 -8.03 -10.73 -0.45
N GLU A 145 -7.78 -9.66 -1.20
CA GLU A 145 -6.48 -8.96 -1.15
C GLU A 145 -6.21 -8.36 0.24
N LEU A 146 -7.20 -7.75 0.87
CA LEU A 146 -7.06 -7.21 2.22
C LEU A 146 -6.79 -8.32 3.25
N ARG A 147 -7.41 -9.49 3.08
CA ARG A 147 -7.13 -10.66 3.92
C ARG A 147 -5.68 -11.11 3.77
N ARG A 148 -5.20 -11.20 2.54
CA ARG A 148 -3.81 -11.57 2.23
C ARG A 148 -2.83 -10.58 2.87
N ALA A 149 -3.12 -9.29 2.79
CA ALA A 149 -2.30 -8.25 3.40
C ALA A 149 -2.28 -8.37 4.93
N TYR A 150 -3.43 -8.65 5.53
CA TYR A 150 -3.52 -8.88 6.97
C TYR A 150 -2.64 -10.07 7.41
N ASP A 151 -2.72 -11.19 6.71
CA ASP A 151 -1.90 -12.36 7.00
C ASP A 151 -0.40 -12.04 6.88
N SER A 152 -0.03 -11.25 5.88
CA SER A 152 1.35 -10.79 5.68
C SER A 152 1.84 -9.92 6.85
N LEU A 153 1.01 -9.00 7.33
CA LEU A 153 1.37 -8.17 8.49
C LEU A 153 1.48 -9.01 9.76
N CYS A 154 0.57 -9.94 9.97
CA CYS A 154 0.64 -10.87 11.11
C CYS A 154 1.98 -11.63 11.15
N ALA A 155 2.48 -12.03 9.97
CA ALA A 155 3.72 -12.78 9.86
C ALA A 155 4.97 -11.98 10.27
N CYS A 156 4.93 -10.65 10.18
CA CYS A 156 6.07 -9.78 10.51
C CYS A 156 5.83 -8.87 11.71
N ALA A 157 4.64 -8.90 12.31
CA ALA A 157 4.31 -8.06 13.45
C ALA A 157 5.17 -8.38 14.67
N VAL A 158 5.59 -7.34 15.36
CA VAL A 158 6.39 -7.45 16.59
C VAL A 158 5.46 -7.51 17.79
N SER A 159 5.63 -8.54 18.63
CA SER A 159 4.90 -8.65 19.89
C SER A 159 5.45 -7.65 20.90
N GLN A 160 4.58 -6.99 21.67
CA GLN A 160 4.97 -6.09 22.74
C GLN A 160 5.88 -4.95 22.27
N GLU A 161 5.55 -4.35 21.13
CA GLU A 161 6.27 -3.18 20.63
C GLU A 161 6.21 -2.03 21.65
N THR A 162 7.37 -1.51 22.04
CA THR A 162 7.47 -0.46 23.04
C THR A 162 7.28 0.96 22.48
N ASN A 163 7.35 1.10 21.15
CA ASN A 163 7.24 2.41 20.49
C ASN A 163 6.28 2.35 19.30
N PRO A 164 4.97 2.13 19.55
CA PRO A 164 4.00 2.11 18.46
C PRO A 164 3.87 3.48 17.79
N ALA A 165 3.46 3.50 16.52
CA ALA A 165 3.49 4.68 15.68
C ALA A 165 2.53 5.81 16.06
N GLY A 166 1.57 5.61 16.95
CA GLY A 166 0.65 6.65 17.40
C GLY A 166 -0.26 7.16 16.28
N ILE A 167 -1.06 6.28 15.71
CA ILE A 167 -1.89 6.57 14.53
C ILE A 167 -3.22 7.19 14.91
N ARG A 168 -3.64 8.21 14.16
CA ARG A 168 -5.00 8.75 14.18
C ARG A 168 -5.67 8.42 12.86
N TRP A 169 -6.79 7.72 12.93
CA TRP A 169 -7.58 7.39 11.76
C TRP A 169 -8.57 8.52 11.46
N ASN A 170 -8.47 9.06 10.23
CA ASN A 170 -9.36 10.14 9.76
C ASN A 170 -10.39 9.56 8.77
N CYS A 171 -11.11 8.55 9.20
CA CYS A 171 -12.08 7.86 8.36
C CYS A 171 -13.45 7.76 9.03
#